data_d1aec2531cd8ce2e55ef72da553f3d8d
#
_entry.id   d1aec2531cd8ce2e55ef72da553f3d8d
#
_cell.length_a   1.000
_cell.length_b   1.000
_cell.length_c   1.000
_cell.angle_alpha   90.00
_cell.angle_beta   90.00
_cell.angle_gamma   90.00
#
_symmetry.space_group_name_H-M   'P 1'
#
loop_
_entity.id
_entity.type
_entity.pdbx_description
1 polymer ?
#
loop_
_entity_poly.entity_id
_entity_poly.type
_entity_poly.pdbx_seq_one_letter_code
_entity_poly.pdbx_strand_id
1 'polypeptide(L)'
;MASTGVTSLRAPFYWSHIEQQRGHLSFAAVDPLVEATARAHIELLPIVLRTPSWAASHPRLVNSPPAEPATYAAFLTTLIKRYGPDGSFWSSHPDVPKQPIRAWQIWNEPNHDRYGSDQPFAAGYVRLARAARAAIKKADPGALVVAAGFADRSWESIAQLYRAGAKGVFDAIAIHPYTYEVKNVLRLVRYARRSLKQAGDGSRPLWLTEVTWSSGKRPGHTPFPFETTVTDQAKRLSEALPLLISQRKALGVDRIYWENWISGETNHANPFDFSGLRVLRADGSVRSKPAYFAFKKVALAQR
;
A
#
# COMPACT_ATOMS: atom_id res chain seq x y z
N MET A 1 8.47 15.77 -0.42
CA MET A 1 8.24 14.68 -1.40
C MET A 1 8.28 15.21 -2.83
N ALA A 2 7.49 16.20 -3.23
CA ALA A 2 7.43 16.70 -4.61
C ALA A 2 8.80 17.04 -5.23
N SER A 3 9.67 17.76 -4.53
CA SER A 3 11.02 18.12 -4.97
C SER A 3 12.00 16.93 -5.11
N THR A 4 11.54 15.71 -4.79
CA THR A 4 12.36 14.48 -4.88
C THR A 4 11.93 13.55 -6.01
N GLY A 5 10.97 13.97 -6.85
CA GLY A 5 10.47 13.14 -7.94
C GLY A 5 9.36 12.17 -7.55
N VAL A 6 8.84 12.23 -6.32
CA VAL A 6 7.65 11.44 -5.91
C VAL A 6 6.43 11.92 -6.70
N THR A 7 5.72 10.99 -7.34
CA THR A 7 4.49 11.25 -8.10
C THR A 7 3.27 10.63 -7.43
N SER A 8 3.45 9.64 -6.56
CA SER A 8 2.36 9.01 -5.82
C SER A 8 2.78 8.63 -4.41
N LEU A 9 1.83 8.66 -3.48
CA LEU A 9 1.98 8.28 -2.09
C LEU A 9 0.93 7.23 -1.73
N ARG A 10 1.36 6.11 -1.16
CA ARG A 10 0.47 5.14 -0.53
C ARG A 10 0.38 5.45 0.96
N ALA A 11 -0.83 5.57 1.50
CA ALA A 11 -1.03 5.90 2.89
C ALA A 11 -2.24 5.17 3.51
N PRO A 12 -2.17 4.79 4.79
CA PRO A 12 -3.26 4.08 5.45
C PRO A 12 -4.44 5.02 5.75
N PHE A 13 -5.64 4.58 5.38
CA PHE A 13 -6.91 5.13 5.81
C PHE A 13 -7.55 4.13 6.79
N TYR A 14 -7.25 4.29 8.07
CA TYR A 14 -7.76 3.40 9.11
C TYR A 14 -9.24 3.66 9.35
N TRP A 15 -10.09 2.70 8.96
CA TRP A 15 -11.53 2.82 9.18
C TRP A 15 -11.89 3.06 10.65
N SER A 16 -11.24 2.33 11.56
CA SER A 16 -11.44 2.49 13.01
C SER A 16 -11.07 3.88 13.55
N HIS A 17 -10.27 4.67 12.84
CA HIS A 17 -9.95 6.05 13.24
C HIS A 17 -10.93 7.06 12.63
N ILE A 18 -11.48 6.75 11.46
CA ILE A 18 -12.42 7.63 10.76
C ILE A 18 -13.85 7.45 11.28
N GLU A 19 -14.23 6.21 11.63
CA GLU A 19 -15.58 5.86 12.12
C GLU A 19 -15.48 4.98 13.38
N GLN A 20 -15.02 5.56 14.49
CA GLN A 20 -14.88 4.84 15.76
C GLN A 20 -16.22 4.31 16.28
N GLN A 21 -17.27 5.11 16.12
CA GLN A 21 -18.64 4.76 16.43
C GLN A 21 -19.46 4.80 15.14
N ARG A 22 -20.35 3.84 14.99
CA ARG A 22 -21.17 3.69 13.79
C ARG A 22 -21.92 4.98 13.44
N GLY A 23 -21.70 5.50 12.23
CA GLY A 23 -22.30 6.74 11.73
C GLY A 23 -21.63 8.03 12.19
N HIS A 24 -20.66 7.98 13.12
CA HIS A 24 -19.90 9.15 13.56
C HIS A 24 -18.55 9.22 12.82
N LEU A 25 -18.48 10.06 11.80
CA LEU A 25 -17.33 10.20 10.93
C LEU A 25 -16.43 11.37 11.37
N SER A 26 -15.14 11.13 11.49
CA SER A 26 -14.09 12.15 11.65
C SER A 26 -13.01 11.97 10.60
N PHE A 27 -12.81 12.98 9.77
CA PHE A 27 -11.77 12.98 8.74
C PHE A 27 -10.51 13.76 9.16
N ALA A 28 -10.45 14.21 10.41
CA ALA A 28 -9.35 15.03 10.94
C ALA A 28 -7.96 14.38 10.76
N ALA A 29 -7.89 13.04 10.75
CA ALA A 29 -6.65 12.33 10.55
C ALA A 29 -6.21 12.21 9.07
N VAL A 30 -7.13 12.39 8.11
CA VAL A 30 -6.86 12.15 6.69
C VAL A 30 -7.01 13.38 5.80
N ASP A 31 -7.90 14.34 6.14
CA ASP A 31 -8.06 15.58 5.38
C ASP A 31 -6.73 16.36 5.18
N PRO A 32 -5.88 16.54 6.22
CA PRO A 32 -4.59 17.23 6.03
C PRO A 32 -3.64 16.51 5.07
N LEU A 33 -3.70 15.18 5.02
CA LEU A 33 -2.90 14.39 4.07
C LEU A 33 -3.40 14.57 2.64
N VAL A 34 -4.73 14.54 2.43
CA VAL A 34 -5.35 14.75 1.11
C VAL A 34 -5.02 16.16 0.61
N GLU A 35 -5.16 17.18 1.46
CA GLU A 35 -4.78 18.54 1.13
C GLU A 35 -3.30 18.66 0.75
N ALA A 36 -2.41 18.14 1.60
CA ALA A 36 -0.96 18.24 1.37
C ALA A 36 -0.53 17.53 0.08
N THR A 37 -1.12 16.37 -0.23
CA THR A 37 -0.82 15.63 -1.47
C THR A 37 -1.37 16.34 -2.70
N ALA A 38 -2.57 16.93 -2.61
CA ALA A 38 -3.18 17.70 -3.69
C ALA A 38 -2.36 18.97 -4.01
N ARG A 39 -1.98 19.74 -2.99
CA ARG A 39 -1.11 20.93 -3.16
C ARG A 39 0.28 20.58 -3.72
N ALA A 40 0.75 19.36 -3.46
CA ALA A 40 2.04 18.87 -3.96
C ALA A 40 1.95 18.17 -5.33
N HIS A 41 0.76 18.03 -5.92
CA HIS A 41 0.47 17.25 -7.12
C HIS A 41 0.96 15.79 -7.03
N ILE A 42 0.82 15.18 -5.84
CA ILE A 42 1.16 13.78 -5.57
C ILE A 42 -0.14 12.96 -5.53
N GLU A 43 -0.27 11.97 -6.42
CA GLU A 43 -1.43 11.07 -6.41
C GLU A 43 -1.47 10.27 -5.10
N LEU A 44 -2.62 10.17 -4.47
CA LEU A 44 -2.80 9.41 -3.24
C LEU A 44 -3.42 8.04 -3.54
N LEU A 45 -2.78 6.98 -3.04
CA LEU A 45 -3.32 5.63 -2.98
C LEU A 45 -3.69 5.33 -1.51
N PRO A 46 -4.94 5.52 -1.11
CA PRO A 46 -5.39 5.05 0.20
C PRO A 46 -5.37 3.54 0.26
N ILE A 47 -4.79 3.00 1.35
CA ILE A 47 -5.01 1.63 1.76
C ILE A 47 -6.06 1.62 2.87
N VAL A 48 -7.23 1.05 2.59
CA VAL A 48 -8.37 1.06 3.50
C VAL A 48 -8.36 -0.23 4.32
N LEU A 49 -8.16 -0.10 5.62
CA LEU A 49 -8.03 -1.25 6.54
C LEU A 49 -8.40 -0.87 7.98
N ARG A 50 -8.24 -1.81 8.92
CA ARG A 50 -8.56 -1.69 10.36
C ARG A 50 -10.04 -1.41 10.60
N THR A 51 -10.83 -2.46 10.54
CA THR A 51 -12.25 -2.41 10.86
C THR A 51 -12.48 -1.94 12.30
N PRO A 52 -13.40 -1.00 12.57
CA PRO A 52 -13.77 -0.64 13.93
C PRO A 52 -14.43 -1.83 14.63
N SER A 53 -14.34 -1.87 15.97
CA SER A 53 -14.80 -3.00 16.77
C SER A 53 -16.27 -3.36 16.56
N TRP A 54 -17.11 -2.37 16.30
CA TRP A 54 -18.55 -2.55 16.05
C TRP A 54 -18.88 -3.25 14.72
N ALA A 55 -17.93 -3.28 13.77
CA ALA A 55 -18.08 -3.90 12.45
C ALA A 55 -17.16 -5.12 12.25
N ALA A 56 -16.20 -5.36 13.15
CA ALA A 56 -15.18 -6.37 13.01
C ALA A 56 -15.70 -7.80 13.27
N SER A 57 -15.23 -8.79 12.49
CA SER A 57 -15.50 -10.21 12.77
C SER A 57 -14.91 -10.66 14.11
N HIS A 58 -13.76 -10.10 14.48
CA HIS A 58 -13.10 -10.32 15.76
C HIS A 58 -12.77 -8.98 16.43
N PRO A 59 -13.71 -8.40 17.22
CA PRO A 59 -13.61 -7.02 17.72
C PRO A 59 -12.37 -6.67 18.55
N ARG A 60 -11.70 -7.69 19.12
CA ARG A 60 -10.46 -7.51 19.91
C ARG A 60 -9.18 -7.51 19.07
N LEU A 61 -9.26 -7.86 17.78
CA LEU A 61 -8.10 -7.89 16.88
C LEU A 61 -8.03 -6.61 16.04
N VAL A 62 -6.94 -5.87 16.15
CA VAL A 62 -6.73 -4.56 15.49
C VAL A 62 -6.90 -4.62 13.96
N ASN A 63 -6.49 -5.71 13.34
CA ASN A 63 -6.56 -5.88 11.89
C ASN A 63 -7.61 -6.93 11.48
N SER A 64 -8.65 -7.12 12.31
CA SER A 64 -9.77 -8.00 11.96
C SER A 64 -10.49 -7.51 10.71
N PRO A 65 -10.83 -8.40 9.76
CA PRO A 65 -11.70 -8.03 8.65
C PRO A 65 -13.11 -7.71 9.16
N PRO A 66 -13.95 -7.04 8.35
CA PRO A 66 -15.34 -6.81 8.70
C PRO A 66 -16.12 -8.13 8.75
N ALA A 67 -17.05 -8.24 9.70
CA ALA A 67 -18.00 -9.35 9.76
C ALA A 67 -18.85 -9.40 8.49
N GLU A 68 -19.31 -8.21 8.05
CA GLU A 68 -20.16 -8.07 6.86
C GLU A 68 -19.44 -7.22 5.81
N PRO A 69 -19.09 -7.78 4.63
CA PRO A 69 -18.47 -7.05 3.53
C PRO A 69 -19.25 -5.80 3.10
N ALA A 70 -20.57 -5.79 3.25
CA ALA A 70 -21.43 -4.66 2.90
C ALA A 70 -21.14 -3.41 3.75
N THR A 71 -20.76 -3.57 5.02
CA THR A 71 -20.43 -2.43 5.90
C THR A 71 -19.12 -1.76 5.44
N TYR A 72 -18.13 -2.54 5.04
CA TYR A 72 -16.89 -2.02 4.45
C TYR A 72 -17.13 -1.32 3.11
N ALA A 73 -18.00 -1.88 2.28
CA ALA A 73 -18.41 -1.28 1.01
C ALA A 73 -19.13 0.08 1.20
N ALA A 74 -19.97 0.18 2.24
CA ALA A 74 -20.61 1.44 2.60
C ALA A 74 -19.57 2.49 3.06
N PHE A 75 -18.60 2.10 3.87
CA PHE A 75 -17.51 2.98 4.29
C PHE A 75 -16.68 3.47 3.09
N LEU A 76 -16.33 2.59 2.13
CA LEU A 76 -15.67 3.00 0.89
C LEU A 76 -16.48 4.02 0.09
N THR A 77 -17.80 3.83 0.01
CA THR A 77 -18.70 4.81 -0.63
C THR A 77 -18.62 6.17 0.05
N THR A 78 -18.54 6.21 1.37
CA THR A 78 -18.36 7.45 2.15
C THR A 78 -17.04 8.14 1.80
N LEU A 79 -15.94 7.39 1.72
CA LEU A 79 -14.63 7.94 1.33
C LEU A 79 -14.64 8.51 -0.10
N ILE A 80 -15.28 7.82 -1.04
CA ILE A 80 -15.37 8.28 -2.44
C ILE A 80 -16.25 9.53 -2.54
N LYS A 81 -17.37 9.58 -1.82
CA LYS A 81 -18.22 10.78 -1.74
C LYS A 81 -17.51 11.99 -1.15
N ARG A 82 -16.44 11.76 -0.36
CA ARG A 82 -15.62 12.85 0.19
C ARG A 82 -14.46 13.22 -0.73
N TYR A 83 -13.71 12.26 -1.29
CA TYR A 83 -12.43 12.50 -1.96
C TYR A 83 -12.41 12.13 -3.44
N GLY A 84 -13.48 11.55 -3.97
CA GLY A 84 -13.63 11.22 -5.39
C GLY A 84 -13.82 12.46 -6.27
N PRO A 85 -14.12 12.29 -7.57
CA PRO A 85 -14.24 13.40 -8.52
C PRO A 85 -15.24 14.47 -8.12
N ASP A 86 -16.37 14.07 -7.55
CA ASP A 86 -17.44 14.98 -7.09
C ASP A 86 -17.48 15.05 -5.55
N GLY A 87 -16.32 14.82 -4.93
CA GLY A 87 -16.21 14.71 -3.49
C GLY A 87 -16.41 16.04 -2.76
N SER A 88 -17.10 15.97 -1.61
CA SER A 88 -17.42 17.13 -0.76
C SER A 88 -16.19 17.85 -0.21
N PHE A 89 -15.04 17.15 -0.10
CA PHE A 89 -13.78 17.77 0.31
C PHE A 89 -13.41 18.94 -0.63
N TRP A 90 -13.50 18.75 -1.93
CA TRP A 90 -13.09 19.74 -2.93
C TRP A 90 -13.99 20.98 -2.93
N SER A 91 -15.30 20.81 -2.72
CA SER A 91 -16.22 21.94 -2.60
C SER A 91 -16.07 22.71 -1.29
N SER A 92 -15.68 22.05 -0.21
CA SER A 92 -15.44 22.69 1.09
C SER A 92 -14.03 23.30 1.23
N HIS A 93 -13.12 23.01 0.29
CA HIS A 93 -11.73 23.55 0.27
C HIS A 93 -11.40 24.08 -1.13
N PRO A 94 -12.03 25.19 -1.55
CA PRO A 94 -11.90 25.71 -2.93
C PRO A 94 -10.49 26.26 -3.23
N ASP A 95 -9.69 26.54 -2.22
CA ASP A 95 -8.28 26.96 -2.30
C ASP A 95 -7.30 25.78 -2.50
N VAL A 96 -7.77 24.54 -2.36
CA VAL A 96 -6.96 23.34 -2.59
C VAL A 96 -7.12 22.90 -4.05
N PRO A 97 -6.01 22.66 -4.79
CA PRO A 97 -6.11 22.13 -6.16
C PRO A 97 -6.89 20.81 -6.18
N LYS A 98 -7.93 20.73 -7.00
CA LYS A 98 -8.77 19.53 -7.10
C LYS A 98 -7.96 18.37 -7.69
N GLN A 99 -7.63 17.38 -6.84
CA GLN A 99 -6.91 16.17 -7.20
C GLN A 99 -7.61 14.93 -6.64
N PRO A 100 -8.70 14.46 -7.26
CA PRO A 100 -9.51 13.38 -6.75
C PRO A 100 -8.73 12.08 -6.59
N ILE A 101 -9.06 11.31 -5.57
CA ILE A 101 -8.53 9.96 -5.39
C ILE A 101 -9.21 9.02 -6.38
N ARG A 102 -8.42 8.39 -7.25
CA ARG A 102 -8.88 7.54 -8.36
C ARG A 102 -8.42 6.08 -8.25
N ALA A 103 -7.73 5.70 -7.17
CA ALA A 103 -7.34 4.33 -6.90
C ALA A 103 -7.52 4.02 -5.41
N TRP A 104 -8.08 2.86 -5.10
CA TRP A 104 -8.38 2.43 -3.74
C TRP A 104 -7.80 1.05 -3.51
N GLN A 105 -6.87 0.91 -2.57
CA GLN A 105 -6.30 -0.38 -2.20
C GLN A 105 -7.15 -1.03 -1.11
N ILE A 106 -7.62 -2.24 -1.40
CA ILE A 106 -8.55 -2.97 -0.55
C ILE A 106 -7.78 -3.89 0.38
N TRP A 107 -7.68 -3.51 1.65
CA TRP A 107 -6.99 -4.26 2.70
C TRP A 107 -5.46 -4.33 2.54
N ASN A 108 -4.77 -5.02 3.50
CA ASN A 108 -3.33 -5.29 3.48
C ASN A 108 -3.05 -6.75 3.83
N GLU A 109 -2.17 -7.41 3.11
CA GLU A 109 -1.59 -8.75 3.40
C GLU A 109 -2.58 -9.75 4.02
N PRO A 110 -3.76 -10.00 3.42
CA PRO A 110 -4.76 -10.91 3.99
C PRO A 110 -4.26 -12.35 4.07
N ASN A 111 -3.18 -12.67 3.34
CA ASN A 111 -2.48 -13.93 3.39
C ASN A 111 -1.60 -14.11 4.64
N HIS A 112 -1.46 -13.05 5.46
CA HIS A 112 -0.69 -13.07 6.69
C HIS A 112 -1.63 -13.07 7.91
N ASP A 113 -1.40 -13.93 8.91
CA ASP A 113 -2.25 -14.04 10.10
C ASP A 113 -2.43 -12.71 10.82
N ARG A 114 -1.43 -11.83 10.74
CA ARG A 114 -1.48 -10.48 11.30
C ARG A 114 -2.58 -9.59 10.70
N TYR A 115 -3.00 -9.84 9.44
CA TYR A 115 -3.97 -9.02 8.70
C TYR A 115 -5.18 -9.81 8.20
N GLY A 116 -5.18 -11.11 8.36
CA GLY A 116 -6.26 -12.00 7.96
C GLY A 116 -6.56 -12.97 9.09
N SER A 117 -7.51 -12.64 9.95
CA SER A 117 -7.90 -13.51 11.05
C SER A 117 -8.56 -14.81 10.58
N ASP A 118 -9.12 -14.83 9.36
CA ASP A 118 -9.81 -15.98 8.78
C ASP A 118 -8.94 -16.66 7.73
N GLN A 119 -8.20 -17.68 8.14
CA GLN A 119 -7.46 -18.52 7.20
C GLN A 119 -8.26 -19.79 6.86
N PRO A 120 -8.23 -20.23 5.63
CA PRO A 120 -7.51 -19.68 4.46
C PRO A 120 -8.19 -18.41 3.91
N PHE A 121 -7.39 -17.36 3.72
CA PHE A 121 -7.85 -15.99 3.45
C PHE A 121 -8.65 -15.79 2.15
N ALA A 122 -8.37 -16.56 1.12
CA ALA A 122 -8.70 -16.21 -0.26
C ALA A 122 -10.21 -16.03 -0.51
N ALA A 123 -11.04 -16.95 -0.01
CA ALA A 123 -12.49 -16.87 -0.20
C ALA A 123 -13.11 -15.68 0.52
N GLY A 124 -12.72 -15.43 1.78
CA GLY A 124 -13.17 -14.28 2.58
C GLY A 124 -12.76 -12.96 1.94
N TYR A 125 -11.50 -12.86 1.54
CA TYR A 125 -10.97 -11.66 0.91
C TYR A 125 -11.62 -11.38 -0.46
N VAL A 126 -11.90 -12.41 -1.29
CA VAL A 126 -12.61 -12.21 -2.57
C VAL A 126 -14.05 -11.71 -2.33
N ARG A 127 -14.76 -12.20 -1.32
CA ARG A 127 -16.09 -11.67 -0.97
C ARG A 127 -16.01 -10.20 -0.58
N LEU A 128 -15.06 -9.83 0.29
CA LEU A 128 -14.82 -8.44 0.67
C LEU A 128 -14.52 -7.56 -0.56
N ALA A 129 -13.60 -7.99 -1.40
CA ALA A 129 -13.17 -7.25 -2.58
C ALA A 129 -14.27 -7.09 -3.62
N ARG A 130 -15.15 -8.08 -3.80
CA ARG A 130 -16.32 -7.98 -4.68
C ARG A 130 -17.31 -6.91 -4.20
N ALA A 131 -17.62 -6.88 -2.90
CA ALA A 131 -18.47 -5.85 -2.32
C ALA A 131 -17.84 -4.46 -2.43
N ALA A 132 -16.53 -4.36 -2.14
CA ALA A 132 -15.75 -3.13 -2.32
C ALA A 132 -15.79 -2.64 -3.78
N ARG A 133 -15.52 -3.53 -4.76
CA ARG A 133 -15.56 -3.19 -6.19
C ARG A 133 -16.93 -2.68 -6.61
N ALA A 134 -18.01 -3.36 -6.21
CA ALA A 134 -19.37 -2.92 -6.55
C ALA A 134 -19.65 -1.50 -6.04
N ALA A 135 -19.28 -1.20 -4.80
CA ALA A 135 -19.44 0.12 -4.21
C ALA A 135 -18.57 1.18 -4.89
N ILE A 136 -17.29 0.88 -5.14
CA ILE A 136 -16.36 1.79 -5.81
C ILE A 136 -16.86 2.12 -7.21
N LYS A 137 -17.16 1.11 -8.03
CA LYS A 137 -17.58 1.31 -9.41
C LYS A 137 -18.96 1.97 -9.53
N LYS A 138 -19.83 1.82 -8.52
CA LYS A 138 -21.11 2.56 -8.45
C LYS A 138 -20.87 4.02 -8.12
N ALA A 139 -19.97 4.35 -7.20
CA ALA A 139 -19.70 5.72 -6.76
C ALA A 139 -18.78 6.48 -7.73
N ASP A 140 -17.81 5.80 -8.34
CA ASP A 140 -16.87 6.33 -9.32
C ASP A 140 -16.48 5.22 -10.31
N PRO A 141 -17.15 5.11 -11.46
CA PRO A 141 -16.90 4.07 -12.49
C PRO A 141 -15.45 4.05 -13.00
N GLY A 142 -14.76 5.19 -12.98
CA GLY A 142 -13.38 5.33 -13.44
C GLY A 142 -12.32 5.02 -12.37
N ALA A 143 -12.70 4.84 -11.10
CA ALA A 143 -11.74 4.53 -10.05
C ALA A 143 -11.18 3.11 -10.16
N LEU A 144 -9.90 2.94 -9.84
CA LEU A 144 -9.21 1.66 -9.84
C LEU A 144 -9.38 0.94 -8.49
N VAL A 145 -9.67 -0.35 -8.56
CA VAL A 145 -9.71 -1.28 -7.43
C VAL A 145 -8.41 -2.03 -7.38
N VAL A 146 -7.57 -1.73 -6.40
CA VAL A 146 -6.24 -2.35 -6.23
C VAL A 146 -6.33 -3.44 -5.17
N ALA A 147 -5.82 -4.63 -5.48
CA ALA A 147 -5.75 -5.72 -4.52
C ALA A 147 -4.86 -5.35 -3.31
N ALA A 148 -5.06 -6.02 -2.19
CA ALA A 148 -4.11 -5.98 -1.09
C ALA A 148 -2.71 -6.37 -1.57
N GLY A 149 -1.67 -5.76 -1.03
CA GLY A 149 -0.31 -6.22 -1.25
C GLY A 149 -0.13 -7.61 -0.62
N PHE A 150 0.33 -8.58 -1.37
CA PHE A 150 0.63 -9.90 -0.84
C PHE A 150 2.12 -10.01 -0.54
N ALA A 151 2.46 -10.36 0.70
CA ALA A 151 3.84 -10.59 1.14
C ALA A 151 4.28 -12.05 0.93
N ASP A 152 5.54 -12.33 1.25
CA ASP A 152 6.18 -13.65 1.24
C ASP A 152 6.04 -14.37 -0.10
N ARG A 153 5.33 -15.50 -0.12
CA ARG A 153 5.07 -16.30 -1.33
C ARG A 153 3.88 -15.73 -2.13
N SER A 154 3.95 -14.45 -2.47
CA SER A 154 2.89 -13.69 -3.14
C SER A 154 2.32 -14.38 -4.40
N TRP A 155 3.14 -15.14 -5.14
CA TRP A 155 2.71 -15.90 -6.31
C TRP A 155 1.74 -17.04 -5.96
N GLU A 156 1.87 -17.65 -4.78
CA GLU A 156 0.93 -18.66 -4.30
C GLU A 156 -0.36 -18.02 -3.81
N SER A 157 -0.24 -16.89 -3.11
CA SER A 157 -1.39 -16.08 -2.71
C SER A 157 -2.23 -15.65 -3.92
N ILE A 158 -1.58 -15.20 -5.00
CA ILE A 158 -2.25 -14.89 -6.28
C ILE A 158 -2.97 -16.14 -6.83
N ALA A 159 -2.32 -17.30 -6.86
CA ALA A 159 -2.94 -18.52 -7.35
C ALA A 159 -4.17 -18.93 -6.50
N GLN A 160 -4.08 -18.80 -5.16
CA GLN A 160 -5.22 -19.06 -4.26
C GLN A 160 -6.36 -18.08 -4.51
N LEU A 161 -6.04 -16.78 -4.67
CA LEU A 161 -6.99 -15.72 -4.96
C LEU A 161 -7.79 -16.01 -6.24
N TYR A 162 -7.12 -16.39 -7.32
CA TYR A 162 -7.78 -16.67 -8.59
C TYR A 162 -8.60 -17.98 -8.55
N ARG A 163 -8.15 -19.01 -7.81
CA ARG A 163 -8.98 -20.19 -7.53
C ARG A 163 -10.24 -19.87 -6.75
N ALA A 164 -10.19 -18.85 -5.87
CA ALA A 164 -11.36 -18.34 -5.16
C ALA A 164 -12.26 -17.42 -6.01
N GLY A 165 -11.96 -17.25 -7.31
CA GLY A 165 -12.81 -16.52 -8.24
C GLY A 165 -12.50 -15.01 -8.33
N ALA A 166 -11.26 -14.57 -8.13
CA ALA A 166 -10.87 -13.16 -8.17
C ALA A 166 -10.80 -12.56 -9.59
N LYS A 167 -10.96 -13.36 -10.65
CA LYS A 167 -10.91 -12.85 -12.03
C LYS A 167 -11.95 -11.74 -12.24
N GLY A 168 -11.50 -10.58 -12.73
CA GLY A 168 -12.36 -9.42 -12.95
C GLY A 168 -12.68 -8.60 -11.68
N VAL A 169 -12.16 -8.98 -10.49
CA VAL A 169 -12.41 -8.27 -9.24
C VAL A 169 -11.49 -7.05 -9.07
N PHE A 170 -10.26 -7.14 -9.53
CA PHE A 170 -9.25 -6.09 -9.36
C PHE A 170 -8.84 -5.48 -10.69
N ASP A 171 -8.53 -4.18 -10.68
CA ASP A 171 -7.94 -3.49 -11.82
C ASP A 171 -6.40 -3.56 -11.79
N ALA A 172 -5.81 -3.77 -10.61
CA ALA A 172 -4.39 -4.07 -10.40
C ALA A 172 -4.19 -5.08 -9.26
N ILE A 173 -3.20 -5.96 -9.40
CA ILE A 173 -2.75 -6.86 -8.33
C ILE A 173 -1.52 -6.23 -7.67
N ALA A 174 -1.46 -6.24 -6.34
CA ALA A 174 -0.33 -5.70 -5.60
C ALA A 174 0.45 -6.80 -4.88
N ILE A 175 1.77 -6.61 -4.79
CA ILE A 175 2.69 -7.50 -4.06
C ILE A 175 3.71 -6.70 -3.26
N HIS A 176 4.25 -7.32 -2.20
CA HIS A 176 5.35 -6.84 -1.37
C HIS A 176 6.55 -7.79 -1.54
N PRO A 177 7.45 -7.55 -2.51
CA PRO A 177 8.53 -8.47 -2.86
C PRO A 177 9.74 -8.30 -1.93
N TYR A 178 9.57 -8.46 -0.61
CA TYR A 178 10.64 -8.36 0.37
C TYR A 178 11.67 -9.47 0.19
N THR A 179 12.93 -9.10 0.17
CA THR A 179 14.03 -10.04 0.02
C THR A 179 15.36 -9.41 0.42
N TYR A 180 16.32 -10.23 0.86
CA TYR A 180 17.66 -9.75 1.16
C TYR A 180 18.40 -9.29 -0.10
N GLU A 181 18.44 -10.12 -1.14
CA GLU A 181 19.19 -9.86 -2.36
C GLU A 181 18.40 -9.08 -3.40
N VAL A 182 18.96 -7.98 -3.93
CA VAL A 182 18.32 -7.14 -4.96
C VAL A 182 17.87 -7.94 -6.17
N LYS A 183 18.71 -8.87 -6.69
CA LYS A 183 18.36 -9.73 -7.84
C LYS A 183 17.08 -10.56 -7.62
N ASN A 184 16.77 -10.89 -6.37
CA ASN A 184 15.58 -11.70 -6.04
C ASN A 184 14.28 -10.91 -6.17
N VAL A 185 14.30 -9.57 -6.07
CA VAL A 185 13.09 -8.75 -6.29
C VAL A 185 12.48 -9.05 -7.66
N LEU A 186 13.29 -9.04 -8.73
CA LEU A 186 12.79 -9.38 -10.07
C LEU A 186 12.31 -10.83 -10.16
N ARG A 187 12.95 -11.76 -9.45
CA ARG A 187 12.51 -13.16 -9.41
C ARG A 187 11.11 -13.29 -8.80
N LEU A 188 10.86 -12.61 -7.68
CA LEU A 188 9.53 -12.59 -7.02
C LEU A 188 8.47 -11.97 -7.94
N VAL A 189 8.78 -10.86 -8.61
CA VAL A 189 7.87 -10.22 -9.57
C VAL A 189 7.58 -11.15 -10.76
N ARG A 190 8.60 -11.89 -11.28
CA ARG A 190 8.40 -12.87 -12.34
C ARG A 190 7.51 -14.04 -11.89
N TYR A 191 7.64 -14.51 -10.65
CA TYR A 191 6.76 -15.54 -10.10
C TYR A 191 5.31 -15.05 -10.02
N ALA A 192 5.07 -13.85 -9.49
CA ALA A 192 3.74 -13.25 -9.47
C ALA A 192 3.15 -13.11 -10.88
N ARG A 193 3.94 -12.61 -11.85
CA ARG A 193 3.52 -12.51 -13.26
C ARG A 193 3.18 -13.87 -13.86
N ARG A 194 3.95 -14.92 -13.54
CA ARG A 194 3.67 -16.28 -13.99
C ARG A 194 2.33 -16.79 -13.45
N SER A 195 2.05 -16.57 -12.15
CA SER A 195 0.78 -16.95 -11.55
C SER A 195 -0.41 -16.25 -12.22
N LEU A 196 -0.29 -14.97 -12.54
CA LEU A 196 -1.32 -14.23 -13.29
C LEU A 196 -1.52 -14.81 -14.70
N LYS A 197 -0.44 -15.16 -15.42
CA LYS A 197 -0.54 -15.82 -16.74
C LYS A 197 -1.24 -17.16 -16.65
N GLN A 198 -0.89 -17.98 -15.65
CA GLN A 198 -1.52 -19.30 -15.43
C GLN A 198 -3.01 -19.16 -15.06
N ALA A 199 -3.40 -18.09 -14.42
CA ALA A 199 -4.78 -17.77 -14.09
C ALA A 199 -5.58 -17.15 -15.28
N GLY A 200 -4.96 -16.99 -16.44
CA GLY A 200 -5.59 -16.36 -17.61
C GLY A 200 -5.84 -14.86 -17.47
N ASP A 201 -5.02 -14.16 -16.65
CA ASP A 201 -5.07 -12.71 -16.43
C ASP A 201 -3.67 -12.08 -16.53
N GLY A 202 -2.86 -12.57 -17.47
CA GLY A 202 -1.45 -12.21 -17.62
C GLY A 202 -1.18 -10.76 -18.00
N SER A 203 -2.17 -10.01 -18.47
CA SER A 203 -2.07 -8.58 -18.78
C SER A 203 -2.38 -7.67 -17.58
N ARG A 204 -2.92 -8.21 -16.47
CA ARG A 204 -3.28 -7.44 -15.30
C ARG A 204 -2.07 -6.66 -14.75
N PRO A 205 -2.17 -5.34 -14.53
CA PRO A 205 -1.10 -4.56 -13.94
C PRO A 205 -0.63 -5.12 -12.59
N LEU A 206 0.68 -5.16 -12.37
CA LEU A 206 1.29 -5.43 -11.06
C LEU A 206 1.73 -4.10 -10.44
N TRP A 207 1.35 -3.89 -9.19
CA TRP A 207 1.83 -2.79 -8.36
C TRP A 207 2.71 -3.33 -7.25
N LEU A 208 3.91 -2.81 -7.13
CA LEU A 208 4.79 -3.11 -6.00
C LEU A 208 4.50 -2.08 -4.92
N THR A 209 3.54 -2.39 -4.06
CA THR A 209 3.00 -1.42 -3.09
C THR A 209 3.87 -1.25 -1.85
N GLU A 210 4.83 -2.14 -1.65
CA GLU A 210 5.89 -2.00 -0.65
C GLU A 210 7.18 -2.63 -1.18
N VAL A 211 8.22 -1.81 -1.35
CA VAL A 211 9.58 -2.25 -1.63
C VAL A 211 10.50 -1.56 -0.63
N THR A 212 11.31 -2.30 0.11
CA THR A 212 12.25 -1.72 1.06
C THR A 212 13.38 -2.67 1.45
N TRP A 213 14.42 -2.09 2.02
CA TRP A 213 15.38 -2.72 2.91
C TRP A 213 15.45 -1.89 4.19
N SER A 214 15.29 -2.56 5.32
CA SER A 214 15.41 -1.93 6.64
C SER A 214 16.87 -1.70 7.00
N SER A 215 17.19 -0.57 7.59
CA SER A 215 18.55 -0.25 8.07
C SER A 215 18.80 -0.66 9.54
N GLY A 216 17.94 -1.51 10.11
CA GLY A 216 17.95 -1.87 11.54
C GLY A 216 19.00 -2.91 11.94
N LYS A 217 19.79 -3.45 11.01
CA LYS A 217 20.79 -4.48 11.31
C LYS A 217 21.82 -3.99 12.32
N ARG A 218 22.03 -4.78 13.37
CA ARG A 218 22.99 -4.50 14.45
C ARG A 218 23.69 -5.80 14.92
N PRO A 219 24.88 -5.70 15.56
CA PRO A 219 25.55 -6.84 16.17
C PRO A 219 24.67 -7.56 17.21
N GLY A 220 24.77 -8.88 17.28
CA GLY A 220 24.04 -9.70 18.26
C GLY A 220 22.55 -9.87 18.02
N HIS A 221 22.01 -9.36 16.90
CA HIS A 221 20.62 -9.52 16.53
C HIS A 221 20.49 -10.40 15.28
N THR A 222 19.56 -11.36 15.30
CA THR A 222 19.21 -12.12 14.09
C THR A 222 18.37 -11.21 13.17
N PRO A 223 18.89 -10.83 12.00
CA PRO A 223 18.21 -9.88 11.14
C PRO A 223 16.98 -10.49 10.46
N PHE A 224 15.96 -9.69 10.26
CA PHE A 224 14.87 -10.04 9.33
C PHE A 224 15.41 -10.18 7.89
N PRO A 225 14.72 -10.96 7.02
CA PRO A 225 15.21 -11.26 5.67
C PRO A 225 15.50 -10.06 4.76
N PHE A 226 15.07 -8.86 5.11
CA PHE A 226 15.30 -7.61 4.37
C PHE A 226 16.03 -6.54 5.21
N GLU A 227 16.57 -6.90 6.38
CA GLU A 227 17.38 -5.98 7.19
C GLU A 227 18.83 -5.89 6.69
N THR A 228 19.36 -4.68 6.71
CA THR A 228 20.71 -4.35 6.29
C THR A 228 21.25 -3.15 7.10
N THR A 229 22.37 -2.60 6.73
CA THR A 229 22.93 -1.37 7.32
C THR A 229 22.38 -0.11 6.63
N VAL A 230 22.59 1.07 7.24
CA VAL A 230 22.20 2.37 6.65
C VAL A 230 22.84 2.58 5.28
N THR A 231 24.12 2.22 5.13
CA THR A 231 24.87 2.34 3.86
C THR A 231 24.32 1.36 2.81
N ASP A 232 24.10 0.11 3.22
CA ASP A 232 23.59 -0.91 2.30
C ASP A 232 22.14 -0.66 1.90
N GLN A 233 21.31 -0.03 2.75
CA GLN A 233 19.97 0.41 2.36
C GLN A 233 20.03 1.33 1.14
N ALA A 234 20.90 2.33 1.17
CA ALA A 234 21.10 3.25 0.05
C ALA A 234 21.64 2.56 -1.21
N LYS A 235 22.63 1.66 -1.04
CA LYS A 235 23.20 0.86 -2.12
C LYS A 235 22.15 -0.01 -2.80
N ARG A 236 21.39 -0.79 -2.02
CA ARG A 236 20.34 -1.70 -2.52
C ARG A 236 19.23 -0.94 -3.22
N LEU A 237 18.84 0.22 -2.70
CA LEU A 237 17.87 1.12 -3.35
C LEU A 237 18.40 1.59 -4.71
N SER A 238 19.66 2.05 -4.78
CA SER A 238 20.29 2.52 -6.01
C SER A 238 20.41 1.44 -7.08
N GLU A 239 20.48 0.17 -6.69
CA GLU A 239 20.52 -0.97 -7.60
C GLU A 239 19.09 -1.44 -7.99
N ALA A 240 18.18 -1.55 -7.00
CA ALA A 240 16.88 -2.15 -7.18
C ALA A 240 15.90 -1.29 -7.99
N LEU A 241 15.82 0.00 -7.71
CA LEU A 241 14.85 0.86 -8.39
C LEU A 241 15.13 0.99 -9.89
N PRO A 242 16.38 1.29 -10.36
CA PRO A 242 16.69 1.30 -11.79
C PRO A 242 16.42 -0.06 -12.46
N LEU A 243 16.75 -1.17 -11.76
CA LEU A 243 16.51 -2.51 -12.26
C LEU A 243 15.01 -2.80 -12.45
N LEU A 244 14.19 -2.44 -11.48
CA LEU A 244 12.73 -2.57 -11.56
C LEU A 244 12.15 -1.69 -12.67
N ILE A 245 12.62 -0.44 -12.77
CA ILE A 245 12.18 0.52 -13.79
C ILE A 245 12.52 0.02 -15.18
N SER A 246 13.72 -0.49 -15.42
CA SER A 246 14.14 -1.01 -16.73
C SER A 246 13.32 -2.21 -17.20
N GLN A 247 12.83 -3.03 -16.25
CA GLN A 247 12.06 -4.23 -16.54
C GLN A 247 10.53 -4.03 -16.42
N ARG A 248 10.07 -2.83 -16.02
CA ARG A 248 8.68 -2.59 -15.67
C ARG A 248 7.70 -2.94 -16.79
N LYS A 249 7.99 -2.56 -18.04
CA LYS A 249 7.14 -2.84 -19.20
C LYS A 249 7.04 -4.35 -19.47
N ALA A 250 8.17 -5.05 -19.50
CA ALA A 250 8.23 -6.49 -19.75
C ALA A 250 7.50 -7.32 -18.67
N LEU A 251 7.52 -6.83 -17.42
CA LEU A 251 6.87 -7.48 -16.28
C LEU A 251 5.46 -6.94 -15.99
N GLY A 252 4.99 -5.93 -16.73
CA GLY A 252 3.71 -5.28 -16.48
C GLY A 252 3.63 -4.62 -15.10
N VAL A 253 4.76 -4.11 -14.60
CA VAL A 253 4.80 -3.34 -13.36
C VAL A 253 4.43 -1.89 -13.70
N ASP A 254 3.35 -1.42 -13.10
CA ASP A 254 2.83 -0.08 -13.36
C ASP A 254 3.28 0.93 -12.29
N ARG A 255 3.28 0.53 -11.01
CA ARG A 255 3.67 1.40 -9.89
C ARG A 255 4.62 0.70 -8.93
N ILE A 256 5.51 1.50 -8.32
CA ILE A 256 6.49 1.05 -7.32
C ILE A 256 6.47 2.06 -6.17
N TYR A 257 6.22 1.59 -4.95
CA TYR A 257 6.21 2.39 -3.73
C TYR A 257 7.34 1.93 -2.80
N TRP A 258 8.11 2.89 -2.30
CA TRP A 258 9.07 2.63 -1.24
C TRP A 258 8.39 2.68 0.13
N GLU A 259 8.63 1.69 0.96
CA GLU A 259 8.14 1.59 2.34
C GLU A 259 9.30 1.79 3.33
N ASN A 260 9.41 2.88 4.10
CA ASN A 260 8.58 4.05 4.31
C ASN A 260 9.27 5.34 3.83
N TRP A 261 8.51 6.47 3.79
CA TRP A 261 9.13 7.80 3.60
C TRP A 261 9.89 8.27 4.83
N ILE A 262 9.32 8.06 6.03
CA ILE A 262 9.86 8.47 7.32
C ILE A 262 9.62 7.38 8.35
N SER A 263 10.56 7.17 9.25
CA SER A 263 10.48 6.19 10.35
C SER A 263 11.06 6.77 11.63
N GLY A 264 10.72 6.17 12.78
CA GLY A 264 11.15 6.64 14.10
C GLY A 264 12.51 6.10 14.52
N GLU A 265 12.87 4.91 14.05
CA GLU A 265 14.08 4.16 14.42
C GLU A 265 14.20 3.87 15.93
N THR A 266 13.07 3.61 16.59
CA THR A 266 12.98 3.42 18.05
C THR A 266 12.66 1.98 18.45
N ASN A 267 11.98 1.22 17.58
CA ASN A 267 11.52 -0.13 17.90
C ASN A 267 12.21 -1.20 17.04
N HIS A 268 13.28 -1.79 17.57
CA HIS A 268 14.02 -2.87 16.91
C HIS A 268 13.26 -4.20 16.75
N ALA A 269 12.14 -4.40 17.42
CA ALA A 269 11.27 -5.55 17.18
C ALA A 269 10.44 -5.40 15.89
N ASN A 270 10.38 -4.20 15.33
CA ASN A 270 9.69 -3.92 14.08
C ASN A 270 10.70 -3.44 13.03
N PRO A 271 11.09 -4.27 12.04
CA PRO A 271 12.08 -3.89 11.04
C PRO A 271 11.61 -2.70 10.18
N PHE A 272 10.31 -2.49 10.02
CA PHE A 272 9.77 -1.35 9.26
C PHE A 272 10.01 0.00 9.93
N ASP A 273 10.28 0.01 11.25
CA ASP A 273 10.67 1.24 11.97
C ASP A 273 12.05 1.77 11.55
N PHE A 274 12.80 0.99 10.75
CA PHE A 274 14.09 1.37 10.17
C PHE A 274 14.06 1.45 8.62
N SER A 275 12.88 1.33 8.02
CA SER A 275 12.72 1.32 6.55
C SER A 275 12.66 2.72 5.92
N GLY A 276 12.46 3.77 6.72
CA GLY A 276 12.33 5.14 6.24
C GLY A 276 13.53 5.63 5.45
N LEU A 277 13.26 6.44 4.45
CA LEU A 277 14.28 7.26 3.76
C LEU A 277 14.78 8.41 4.65
N ARG A 278 13.94 8.81 5.60
CA ARG A 278 14.20 9.86 6.59
C ARG A 278 13.86 9.35 7.98
N VAL A 279 14.43 10.01 9.00
CA VAL A 279 14.21 9.68 10.42
C VAL A 279 13.55 10.88 11.11
N LEU A 280 12.44 10.62 11.79
CA LEU A 280 11.83 11.53 12.73
C LEU A 280 12.52 11.36 14.09
N ARG A 281 13.15 12.42 14.58
CA ARG A 281 13.81 12.42 15.89
C ARG A 281 12.85 12.78 17.01
N ALA A 282 13.23 12.49 18.24
CA ALA A 282 12.41 12.80 19.42
C ALA A 282 12.15 14.31 19.62
N ASP A 283 13.03 15.18 19.11
CA ASP A 283 12.86 16.62 19.11
C ASP A 283 11.96 17.16 17.99
N GLY A 284 11.33 16.27 17.21
CA GLY A 284 10.48 16.62 16.07
C GLY A 284 11.26 16.95 14.79
N SER A 285 12.59 17.03 14.82
CA SER A 285 13.40 17.27 13.63
C SER A 285 13.44 16.05 12.71
N VAL A 286 13.67 16.29 11.41
CA VAL A 286 13.71 15.21 10.41
C VAL A 286 15.07 15.18 9.73
N ARG A 287 15.78 14.06 9.88
CA ARG A 287 17.09 13.80 9.24
C ARG A 287 16.91 12.93 8.00
N SER A 288 17.56 13.28 6.90
CA SER A 288 17.64 12.46 5.70
C SER A 288 18.75 11.40 5.82
N LYS A 289 18.44 10.16 5.44
CA LYS A 289 19.41 9.05 5.35
C LYS A 289 20.10 9.05 3.98
N PRO A 290 21.22 8.36 3.79
CA PRO A 290 21.82 8.17 2.45
C PRO A 290 20.82 7.64 1.41
N ALA A 291 19.91 6.76 1.83
CA ALA A 291 18.84 6.22 0.99
C ALA A 291 17.89 7.30 0.43
N TYR A 292 17.67 8.40 1.14
CA TYR A 292 16.88 9.53 0.64
C TYR A 292 17.52 10.18 -0.60
N PHE A 293 18.83 10.41 -0.57
CA PHE A 293 19.54 11.01 -1.69
C PHE A 293 19.61 10.05 -2.89
N ALA A 294 19.80 8.76 -2.60
CA ALA A 294 19.74 7.70 -3.62
C ALA A 294 18.36 7.64 -4.29
N PHE A 295 17.29 7.66 -3.51
CA PHE A 295 15.91 7.70 -4.02
C PHE A 295 15.68 8.94 -4.89
N LYS A 296 16.03 10.14 -4.38
CA LYS A 296 15.89 11.40 -5.12
C LYS A 296 16.58 11.36 -6.46
N LYS A 297 17.83 10.85 -6.51
CA LYS A 297 18.59 10.71 -7.77
C LYS A 297 17.86 9.83 -8.78
N VAL A 298 17.38 8.66 -8.36
CA VAL A 298 16.67 7.72 -9.24
C VAL A 298 15.32 8.29 -9.69
N ALA A 299 14.54 8.84 -8.77
CA ALA A 299 13.20 9.33 -9.07
C ALA A 299 13.20 10.55 -10.01
N LEU A 300 14.15 11.48 -9.83
CA LEU A 300 14.29 12.63 -10.73
C LEU A 300 14.77 12.23 -12.14
N ALA A 301 15.51 11.16 -12.29
CA ALA A 301 15.94 10.64 -13.59
C ALA A 301 14.79 10.02 -14.41
N GLN A 302 13.58 9.87 -13.83
CA GLN A 302 12.39 9.34 -14.50
C GLN A 302 11.43 10.44 -14.99
N ARG A 303 11.74 11.69 -14.72
CA ARG A 303 11.01 12.86 -15.23
C ARG A 303 11.60 13.32 -16.55
#